data_ce4ea776e0922fd81396791877ecb4e0
#
_entry.id   ce4ea776e0922fd81396791877ecb4e0
#
_cell.length_a   1.000
_cell.length_b   1.000
_cell.length_c   1.000
_cell.angle_alpha   90.00
_cell.angle_beta   90.00
_cell.angle_gamma   90.00
#
_symmetry.space_group_name_H-M   'P 1'
#
loop_
_entity.id
_entity.type
_entity.pdbx_description
1 polymer ?
#
loop_
_entity_poly.entity_id
_entity_poly.type
_entity_poly.pdbx_seq_one_letter_code
_entity_poly.pdbx_strand_id
1 'polypeptide(L)'
;MNSETKERVILVVCGVVAAAVASMLASSGNPGNMAICIACFVRDTAGAMKLQTNETVQYLRPEIIGIIVGACVMAFANKEFKATAGSSPFTRFVLGFVMMIGCLIFLGCPLRMVLRMAGGDLNAWVALIGFAVGIGVGVLFLKKGFSLGRAEAVKKAEGLALPVIVIAVFVLSITTTVFAVSQSGPGSMHAPVVLSIIGGIAFGVIAQRTRLCFAGGLRDTFLVRDGWGLVVIGILFAGVLVYNLASGHFNLSFVDQPIAHTDALWNILGMFVVGFSATLLGGCPLRQMVLAGSGSGDSAVTFIGLLVGAAFAHNFGIASSPKGVTEAGQIATVVCIVVLFVIAAVNLKRARS
;
A
#
# COMPACT_ATOMS: atom_id res chain seq x y z
N MET A 1 -16.29 16.25 27.05
CA MET A 1 -15.57 15.06 26.52
C MET A 1 -14.09 15.38 26.58
N ASN A 2 -13.29 14.54 27.26
CA ASN A 2 -11.84 14.71 27.37
C ASN A 2 -11.18 14.65 25.99
N SER A 3 -10.03 15.31 25.79
CA SER A 3 -9.27 15.32 24.51
C SER A 3 -8.98 13.91 24.00
N GLU A 4 -8.58 13.01 24.87
CA GLU A 4 -8.31 11.60 24.55
C GLU A 4 -9.56 10.85 24.08
N THR A 5 -10.72 11.08 24.71
CA THR A 5 -11.99 10.48 24.28
C THR A 5 -12.40 10.98 22.89
N LYS A 6 -12.17 12.27 22.59
CA LYS A 6 -12.44 12.83 21.25
C LYS A 6 -11.59 12.15 20.18
N GLU A 7 -10.29 11.97 20.41
CA GLU A 7 -9.40 11.28 19.46
C GLU A 7 -9.83 9.83 19.24
N ARG A 8 -10.18 9.09 20.30
CA ARG A 8 -10.67 7.71 20.18
C ARG A 8 -11.95 7.62 19.35
N VAL A 9 -12.90 8.53 19.54
CA VAL A 9 -14.15 8.59 18.76
C VAL A 9 -13.83 8.87 17.29
N ILE A 10 -12.91 9.80 17.01
CA ILE A 10 -12.48 10.09 15.63
C ILE A 10 -11.88 8.85 14.96
N LEU A 11 -11.04 8.08 15.64
CA LEU A 11 -10.45 6.85 15.11
C LEU A 11 -11.53 5.82 14.76
N VAL A 12 -12.52 5.63 15.64
CA VAL A 12 -13.64 4.72 15.39
C VAL A 12 -14.46 5.16 14.18
N VAL A 13 -14.88 6.43 14.13
CA VAL A 13 -15.63 6.98 13.00
C VAL A 13 -14.86 6.85 11.70
N CYS A 14 -13.57 7.18 11.70
CA CYS A 14 -12.71 7.03 10.53
C CYS A 14 -12.61 5.57 10.07
N GLY A 15 -12.52 4.61 10.99
CA GLY A 15 -12.51 3.18 10.66
C GLY A 15 -13.81 2.72 9.99
N VAL A 16 -14.96 3.17 10.52
CA VAL A 16 -16.29 2.89 9.93
C VAL A 16 -16.43 3.50 8.54
N VAL A 17 -16.04 4.77 8.37
CA VAL A 17 -16.10 5.44 7.06
C VAL A 17 -15.14 4.78 6.07
N ALA A 18 -13.94 4.35 6.50
CA ALA A 18 -13.02 3.61 5.64
C ALA A 18 -13.61 2.27 5.16
N ALA A 19 -14.30 1.54 6.04
CA ALA A 19 -15.00 0.31 5.68
C ALA A 19 -16.14 0.58 4.70
N ALA A 20 -16.94 1.64 4.92
CA ALA A 20 -18.02 2.02 4.02
C ALA A 20 -17.50 2.40 2.63
N VAL A 21 -16.41 3.18 2.55
CA VAL A 21 -15.77 3.54 1.26
C VAL A 21 -15.25 2.30 0.55
N ALA A 22 -14.58 1.38 1.25
CA ALA A 22 -14.08 0.14 0.66
C ALA A 22 -15.24 -0.73 0.12
N SER A 23 -16.32 -0.91 0.91
CA SER A 23 -17.50 -1.68 0.52
C SER A 23 -18.24 -1.03 -0.67
N MET A 24 -18.37 0.29 -0.68
CA MET A 24 -18.96 1.05 -1.78
C MET A 24 -18.18 0.85 -3.09
N LEU A 25 -16.85 0.96 -3.06
CA LEU A 25 -16.02 0.76 -4.25
C LEU A 25 -16.07 -0.69 -4.76
N ALA A 26 -16.12 -1.67 -3.84
CA ALA A 26 -16.29 -3.08 -4.21
C ALA A 26 -17.64 -3.33 -4.89
N SER A 27 -18.74 -2.81 -4.33
CA SER A 27 -20.08 -2.95 -4.91
C SER A 27 -20.27 -2.17 -6.21
N SER A 28 -19.44 -1.16 -6.47
CA SER A 28 -19.52 -0.30 -7.66
C SER A 28 -18.68 -0.78 -8.84
N GLY A 29 -18.00 -1.93 -8.74
CA GLY A 29 -17.30 -2.57 -9.85
C GLY A 29 -15.79 -2.75 -9.67
N ASN A 30 -15.18 -2.34 -8.57
CA ASN A 30 -13.80 -2.72 -8.28
C ASN A 30 -13.71 -4.25 -8.06
N PRO A 31 -12.57 -4.88 -8.41
CA PRO A 31 -12.45 -6.34 -8.31
C PRO A 31 -12.76 -6.86 -6.90
N GLY A 32 -13.40 -8.03 -6.81
CA GLY A 32 -13.69 -8.70 -5.54
C GLY A 32 -12.45 -8.81 -4.65
N ASN A 33 -12.61 -8.62 -3.35
CA ASN A 33 -11.57 -8.52 -2.31
C ASN A 33 -10.41 -7.52 -2.61
N MET A 34 -10.58 -6.61 -3.58
CA MET A 34 -9.56 -5.63 -3.94
C MET A 34 -10.01 -4.18 -3.71
N ALA A 35 -11.28 -3.94 -3.47
CA ALA A 35 -11.92 -2.62 -3.21
C ALA A 35 -10.98 -1.38 -3.30
N ILE A 36 -9.97 -1.33 -2.40
CA ILE A 36 -8.83 -0.41 -2.43
C ILE A 36 -7.57 -1.23 -2.21
N CYS A 37 -6.73 -1.41 -3.22
CA CYS A 37 -5.42 -2.06 -3.10
C CYS A 37 -4.34 -1.18 -3.69
N ILE A 38 -3.48 -0.63 -2.84
CA ILE A 38 -2.46 0.30 -3.29
C ILE A 38 -1.51 -0.33 -4.31
N ALA A 39 -0.96 -1.51 -4.01
CA ALA A 39 -0.02 -2.17 -4.91
C ALA A 39 -0.67 -2.54 -6.27
N CYS A 40 -1.88 -3.12 -6.24
CA CYS A 40 -2.58 -3.48 -7.48
C CYS A 40 -2.93 -2.24 -8.31
N PHE A 41 -3.33 -1.15 -7.65
CA PHE A 41 -3.72 0.08 -8.33
C PHE A 41 -2.51 0.84 -8.90
N VAL A 42 -1.36 0.82 -8.20
CA VAL A 42 -0.09 1.33 -8.73
C VAL A 42 0.38 0.47 -9.92
N ARG A 43 0.21 -0.85 -9.85
CA ARG A 43 0.48 -1.78 -10.95
C ARG A 43 -0.37 -1.46 -12.18
N ASP A 44 -1.69 -1.29 -11.98
CA ASP A 44 -2.62 -0.97 -13.07
C ASP A 44 -2.30 0.40 -13.68
N THR A 45 -1.90 1.37 -12.84
CA THR A 45 -1.44 2.69 -13.28
C THR A 45 -0.17 2.59 -14.11
N ALA A 46 0.82 1.77 -13.69
CA ALA A 46 2.03 1.52 -14.49
C ALA A 46 1.68 0.91 -15.86
N GLY A 47 0.70 0.00 -15.90
CA GLY A 47 0.20 -0.56 -17.14
C GLY A 47 -0.50 0.46 -18.02
N ALA A 48 -1.38 1.30 -17.45
CA ALA A 48 -2.02 2.40 -18.18
C ALA A 48 -1.00 3.37 -18.79
N MET A 49 0.08 3.66 -18.09
CA MET A 49 1.20 4.48 -18.57
C MET A 49 2.09 3.76 -19.59
N LYS A 50 1.75 2.52 -19.99
CA LYS A 50 2.51 1.68 -20.92
C LYS A 50 3.94 1.36 -20.46
N LEU A 51 4.19 1.40 -19.16
CA LEU A 51 5.47 1.00 -18.57
C LEU A 51 5.63 -0.54 -18.50
N GLN A 52 4.55 -1.27 -18.69
CA GLN A 52 4.50 -2.73 -18.82
C GLN A 52 3.45 -3.15 -19.84
N THR A 53 3.57 -4.37 -20.37
CA THR A 53 2.82 -4.85 -21.55
C THR A 53 1.67 -5.80 -21.22
N ASN A 54 1.40 -6.11 -19.95
CA ASN A 54 0.32 -7.01 -19.57
C ASN A 54 -1.05 -6.34 -19.74
N GLU A 55 -1.77 -6.72 -20.77
CA GLU A 55 -3.05 -6.13 -21.20
C GLU A 55 -4.18 -6.31 -20.18
N THR A 56 -4.05 -7.22 -19.19
CA THR A 56 -5.10 -7.48 -18.20
C THR A 56 -5.07 -6.55 -16.98
N VAL A 57 -4.02 -5.73 -16.85
CA VAL A 57 -3.76 -4.88 -15.69
C VAL A 57 -3.32 -3.47 -16.10
N GLN A 58 -4.08 -2.87 -17.01
CA GLN A 58 -3.87 -1.53 -17.57
C GLN A 58 -5.10 -0.67 -17.29
N TYR A 59 -5.05 0.15 -16.27
CA TYR A 59 -6.08 1.14 -15.97
C TYR A 59 -5.49 2.22 -15.05
N LEU A 60 -5.65 3.50 -15.43
CA LEU A 60 -5.26 4.58 -14.53
C LEU A 60 -6.25 4.68 -13.37
N ARG A 61 -5.84 4.26 -12.18
CA ARG A 61 -6.70 4.16 -11.01
C ARG A 61 -6.93 5.53 -10.35
N PRO A 62 -8.14 6.12 -10.47
CA PRO A 62 -8.42 7.42 -9.86
C PRO A 62 -8.30 7.40 -8.34
N GLU A 63 -8.50 6.25 -7.69
CA GLU A 63 -8.38 6.07 -6.25
C GLU A 63 -6.99 6.45 -5.73
N ILE A 64 -5.91 6.10 -6.49
CA ILE A 64 -4.54 6.44 -6.12
C ILE A 64 -4.33 7.95 -6.11
N ILE A 65 -4.83 8.62 -7.13
CA ILE A 65 -4.78 10.06 -7.26
C ILE A 65 -5.56 10.72 -6.13
N GLY A 66 -6.78 10.22 -5.89
CA GLY A 66 -7.62 10.67 -4.80
C GLY A 66 -6.97 10.55 -3.42
N ILE A 67 -6.30 9.42 -3.13
CA ILE A 67 -5.59 9.21 -1.86
C ILE A 67 -4.49 10.25 -1.66
N ILE A 68 -3.67 10.52 -2.68
CA ILE A 68 -2.59 11.50 -2.60
C ILE A 68 -3.14 12.91 -2.40
N VAL A 69 -4.17 13.28 -3.18
CA VAL A 69 -4.83 14.59 -3.09
C VAL A 69 -5.56 14.77 -1.75
N GLY A 70 -6.32 13.76 -1.31
CA GLY A 70 -7.02 13.78 -0.02
C GLY A 70 -6.07 13.91 1.16
N ALA A 71 -4.93 13.21 1.13
CA ALA A 71 -3.88 13.34 2.13
C ALA A 71 -3.26 14.75 2.11
N CYS A 72 -3.03 15.33 0.93
CA CYS A 72 -2.53 16.68 0.77
C CYS A 72 -3.50 17.71 1.38
N VAL A 73 -4.77 17.66 1.02
CA VAL A 73 -5.81 18.54 1.54
C VAL A 73 -5.89 18.45 3.08
N MET A 74 -5.91 17.23 3.61
CA MET A 74 -5.98 17.02 5.06
C MET A 74 -4.73 17.50 5.79
N ALA A 75 -3.55 17.30 5.20
CA ALA A 75 -2.29 17.81 5.76
C ALA A 75 -2.27 19.35 5.83
N PHE A 76 -2.81 20.04 4.82
CA PHE A 76 -2.96 21.49 4.86
C PHE A 76 -4.02 21.93 5.90
N ALA A 77 -5.17 21.26 5.96
CA ALA A 77 -6.23 21.57 6.91
C ALA A 77 -5.76 21.46 8.37
N ASN A 78 -4.95 20.43 8.67
CA ASN A 78 -4.38 20.21 10.01
C ASN A 78 -3.08 20.98 10.26
N LYS A 79 -2.59 21.79 9.30
CA LYS A 79 -1.27 22.46 9.38
C LYS A 79 -0.10 21.48 9.57
N GLU A 80 -0.25 20.27 9.06
CA GLU A 80 0.76 19.19 9.12
C GLU A 80 1.58 19.05 7.82
N PHE A 81 1.27 19.83 6.78
CA PHE A 81 2.03 19.79 5.52
C PHE A 81 3.47 20.26 5.76
N LYS A 82 4.43 19.37 5.48
CA LYS A 82 5.86 19.64 5.64
C LYS A 82 6.61 19.14 4.41
N ALA A 83 7.14 20.09 3.62
CA ALA A 83 8.01 19.76 2.50
C ALA A 83 9.38 19.35 3.06
N THR A 84 9.72 18.07 2.93
CA THR A 84 10.98 17.47 3.41
C THR A 84 11.50 16.44 2.41
N ALA A 85 12.83 16.34 2.24
CA ALA A 85 13.46 15.34 1.37
C ALA A 85 14.93 15.10 1.78
N GLY A 86 15.60 14.17 1.10
CA GLY A 86 17.05 13.98 1.17
C GLY A 86 17.53 12.86 2.09
N SER A 87 16.62 12.10 2.70
CA SER A 87 16.96 10.97 3.54
C SER A 87 17.14 9.69 2.71
N SER A 88 18.38 9.46 2.22
CA SER A 88 18.76 8.28 1.44
C SER A 88 17.84 7.96 0.25
N PRO A 89 17.69 8.86 -0.74
CA PRO A 89 16.70 8.69 -1.82
C PRO A 89 16.85 7.39 -2.60
N PHE A 90 18.09 7.00 -2.94
CA PHE A 90 18.34 5.74 -3.66
C PHE A 90 17.89 4.50 -2.86
N THR A 91 18.23 4.45 -1.59
CA THR A 91 17.81 3.34 -0.72
C THR A 91 16.28 3.27 -0.59
N ARG A 92 15.61 4.42 -0.51
CA ARG A 92 14.14 4.49 -0.47
C ARG A 92 13.50 4.03 -1.77
N PHE A 93 14.09 4.39 -2.91
CA PHE A 93 13.67 3.88 -4.21
C PHE A 93 13.78 2.34 -4.25
N VAL A 94 14.94 1.77 -3.87
CA VAL A 94 15.16 0.33 -3.87
C VAL A 94 14.21 -0.38 -2.90
N LEU A 95 14.00 0.16 -1.70
CA LEU A 95 13.06 -0.42 -0.73
C LEU A 95 11.61 -0.37 -1.24
N GLY A 96 11.21 0.69 -1.94
CA GLY A 96 9.91 0.80 -2.62
C GLY A 96 9.75 -0.25 -3.72
N PHE A 97 10.79 -0.39 -4.56
CA PHE A 97 10.86 -1.40 -5.61
C PHE A 97 10.71 -2.83 -5.05
N VAL A 98 11.51 -3.18 -4.05
CA VAL A 98 11.48 -4.49 -3.38
C VAL A 98 10.13 -4.74 -2.71
N MET A 99 9.56 -3.72 -2.05
CA MET A 99 8.24 -3.81 -1.42
C MET A 99 7.15 -4.12 -2.46
N MET A 100 7.24 -3.53 -3.67
CA MET A 100 6.28 -3.83 -4.74
C MET A 100 6.42 -5.27 -5.25
N ILE A 101 7.64 -5.78 -5.41
CA ILE A 101 7.85 -7.20 -5.77
C ILE A 101 7.13 -8.10 -4.76
N GLY A 102 7.36 -7.92 -3.44
CA GLY A 102 6.67 -8.70 -2.41
C GLY A 102 5.14 -8.59 -2.48
N CYS A 103 4.61 -7.39 -2.74
CA CYS A 103 3.17 -7.18 -2.95
C CYS A 103 2.63 -7.96 -4.16
N LEU A 104 3.37 -8.03 -5.26
CA LEU A 104 2.95 -8.72 -6.48
C LEU A 104 3.15 -10.23 -6.43
N ILE A 105 4.02 -10.73 -5.57
CA ILE A 105 4.09 -12.15 -5.22
C ILE A 105 2.83 -12.59 -4.46
N PHE A 106 2.40 -11.84 -3.44
CA PHE A 106 1.17 -12.12 -2.69
C PHE A 106 -0.12 -11.74 -3.44
N LEU A 107 -0.02 -10.96 -4.51
CA LEU A 107 -1.14 -10.33 -5.21
C LEU A 107 -1.92 -9.35 -4.33
N GLY A 108 -1.21 -8.52 -3.56
CA GLY A 108 -1.85 -7.49 -2.76
C GLY A 108 -0.91 -6.77 -1.79
N CYS A 109 -1.30 -5.56 -1.38
CA CYS A 109 -0.65 -4.85 -0.28
C CYS A 109 -1.28 -5.23 1.08
N PRO A 110 -0.71 -4.79 2.22
CA PRO A 110 -1.27 -5.10 3.54
C PRO A 110 -2.73 -4.64 3.73
N LEU A 111 -3.15 -3.55 3.09
CA LEU A 111 -4.56 -3.14 3.09
C LEU A 111 -5.43 -4.23 2.44
N ARG A 112 -5.06 -4.69 1.23
CA ARG A 112 -5.80 -5.76 0.56
C ARG A 112 -5.73 -7.08 1.34
N MET A 113 -4.63 -7.39 2.02
CA MET A 113 -4.54 -8.57 2.88
C MET A 113 -5.67 -8.56 3.93
N VAL A 114 -5.93 -7.42 4.57
CA VAL A 114 -7.05 -7.26 5.52
C VAL A 114 -8.41 -7.42 4.84
N LEU A 115 -8.59 -6.88 3.64
CA LEU A 115 -9.84 -7.04 2.86
C LEU A 115 -10.06 -8.50 2.45
N ARG A 116 -9.00 -9.21 2.04
CA ARG A 116 -9.03 -10.64 1.72
C ARG A 116 -9.40 -11.48 2.95
N MET A 117 -8.79 -11.19 4.11
CA MET A 117 -9.15 -11.85 5.38
C MET A 117 -10.64 -11.64 5.72
N ALA A 118 -11.14 -10.42 5.52
CA ALA A 118 -12.56 -10.08 5.73
C ALA A 118 -13.50 -10.74 4.69
N GLY A 119 -12.97 -11.18 3.55
CA GLY A 119 -13.67 -11.98 2.55
C GLY A 119 -13.64 -13.50 2.81
N GLY A 120 -12.91 -13.95 3.83
CA GLY A 120 -12.77 -15.38 4.17
C GLY A 120 -11.57 -16.07 3.51
N ASP A 121 -10.67 -15.33 2.85
CA ASP A 121 -9.49 -15.89 2.20
C ASP A 121 -8.44 -16.34 3.23
N LEU A 122 -8.31 -17.65 3.39
CA LEU A 122 -7.36 -18.26 4.33
C LEU A 122 -5.90 -18.05 3.90
N ASN A 123 -5.62 -17.85 2.61
CA ASN A 123 -4.27 -17.54 2.15
C ASN A 123 -3.79 -16.18 2.69
N ALA A 124 -4.71 -15.23 2.94
CA ALA A 124 -4.37 -13.94 3.51
C ALA A 124 -4.02 -14.05 5.01
N TRP A 125 -4.65 -14.98 5.75
CA TRP A 125 -4.28 -15.29 7.13
C TRP A 125 -2.89 -15.93 7.22
N VAL A 126 -2.56 -16.83 6.29
CA VAL A 126 -1.21 -17.40 6.18
C VAL A 126 -0.18 -16.31 5.85
N ALA A 127 -0.49 -15.42 4.93
CA ALA A 127 0.36 -14.29 4.55
C ALA A 127 0.60 -13.29 5.71
N LEU A 128 -0.39 -13.13 6.61
CA LEU A 128 -0.25 -12.29 7.81
C LEU A 128 0.90 -12.75 8.70
N ILE A 129 1.17 -14.06 8.76
CA ILE A 129 2.31 -14.62 9.52
C ILE A 129 3.62 -14.06 8.94
N GLY A 130 3.80 -14.16 7.63
CA GLY A 130 4.98 -13.62 6.95
C GLY A 130 5.14 -12.11 7.17
N PHE A 131 4.03 -11.37 7.05
CA PHE A 131 4.02 -9.93 7.27
C PHE A 131 4.44 -9.54 8.70
N ALA A 132 3.90 -10.22 9.70
CA ALA A 132 4.22 -9.99 11.10
C ALA A 132 5.69 -10.34 11.42
N VAL A 133 6.20 -11.46 10.90
CA VAL A 133 7.60 -11.86 11.05
C VAL A 133 8.52 -10.85 10.37
N GLY A 134 8.20 -10.40 9.15
CA GLY A 134 8.97 -9.37 8.44
C GLY A 134 9.04 -8.05 9.21
N ILE A 135 7.93 -7.62 9.80
CA ILE A 135 7.90 -6.43 10.69
C ILE A 135 8.77 -6.69 11.93
N GLY A 136 8.65 -7.85 12.56
CA GLY A 136 9.45 -8.23 13.73
C GLY A 136 10.96 -8.16 13.46
N VAL A 137 11.39 -8.71 12.32
CA VAL A 137 12.80 -8.60 11.87
C VAL A 137 13.20 -7.14 11.66
N GLY A 138 12.36 -6.35 10.99
CA GLY A 138 12.60 -4.91 10.82
C GLY A 138 12.74 -4.17 12.15
N VAL A 139 11.89 -4.48 13.14
CA VAL A 139 11.96 -3.91 14.50
C VAL A 139 13.28 -4.26 15.19
N LEU A 140 13.81 -5.48 14.99
CA LEU A 140 15.13 -5.83 15.55
C LEU A 140 16.24 -4.95 14.97
N PHE A 141 16.21 -4.64 13.66
CA PHE A 141 17.17 -3.72 13.05
C PHE A 141 16.97 -2.27 13.53
N LEU A 142 15.72 -1.81 13.70
CA LEU A 142 15.45 -0.50 14.28
C LEU A 142 16.03 -0.38 15.69
N LYS A 143 15.84 -1.39 16.56
CA LYS A 143 16.42 -1.44 17.90
C LYS A 143 17.94 -1.46 17.91
N LYS A 144 18.56 -2.01 16.86
CA LYS A 144 20.03 -2.00 16.67
C LYS A 144 20.57 -0.70 16.06
N GLY A 145 19.69 0.32 15.84
CA GLY A 145 20.09 1.63 15.35
C GLY A 145 20.02 1.81 13.83
N PHE A 146 19.25 0.99 13.10
CA PHE A 146 18.99 1.23 11.69
C PHE A 146 18.40 2.62 11.47
N SER A 147 18.92 3.34 10.47
CA SER A 147 18.44 4.67 10.11
C SER A 147 18.78 5.01 8.67
N LEU A 148 17.82 5.53 7.93
CA LEU A 148 18.01 6.10 6.59
C LEU A 148 18.49 7.58 6.64
N GLY A 149 18.81 8.11 7.81
CA GLY A 149 19.19 9.50 8.00
C GLY A 149 17.98 10.42 8.26
N ARG A 150 18.24 11.71 8.29
CA ARG A 150 17.21 12.74 8.49
C ARG A 150 16.88 13.41 7.17
N ALA A 151 15.60 13.63 6.93
CA ALA A 151 15.13 14.48 5.86
C ALA A 151 15.30 15.95 6.26
N GLU A 152 15.66 16.80 5.30
CA GLU A 152 15.81 18.23 5.46
C GLU A 152 14.58 18.96 4.92
N ALA A 153 14.34 20.18 5.39
CA ALA A 153 13.29 21.02 4.85
C ALA A 153 13.65 21.49 3.44
N VAL A 154 12.71 21.35 2.52
CA VAL A 154 12.85 21.80 1.13
C VAL A 154 11.76 22.83 0.79
N LYS A 155 11.81 23.42 -0.41
CA LYS A 155 10.80 24.39 -0.86
C LYS A 155 9.42 23.72 -0.92
N LYS A 156 8.36 24.44 -0.57
CA LYS A 156 6.97 23.94 -0.64
C LYS A 156 6.61 23.38 -2.02
N ALA A 157 7.13 23.97 -3.09
CA ALA A 157 6.92 23.50 -4.46
C ALA A 157 7.42 22.06 -4.67
N GLU A 158 8.54 21.68 -4.06
CA GLU A 158 9.10 20.32 -4.15
C GLU A 158 8.19 19.30 -3.42
N GLY A 159 7.66 19.69 -2.25
CA GLY A 159 6.68 18.85 -1.53
C GLY A 159 5.34 18.70 -2.24
N LEU A 160 4.96 19.69 -3.08
CA LEU A 160 3.73 19.65 -3.90
C LEU A 160 3.93 18.97 -5.26
N ALA A 161 5.16 18.64 -5.64
CA ALA A 161 5.45 18.12 -6.97
C ALA A 161 4.62 16.85 -7.29
N LEU A 162 4.62 15.86 -6.40
CA LEU A 162 3.84 14.63 -6.64
C LEU A 162 2.32 14.86 -6.68
N PRO A 163 1.67 15.57 -5.73
CA PRO A 163 0.26 15.95 -5.84
C PRO A 163 -0.09 16.63 -7.16
N VAL A 164 0.73 17.57 -7.62
CA VAL A 164 0.50 18.29 -8.90
C VAL A 164 0.65 17.35 -10.09
N ILE A 165 1.70 16.52 -10.12
CA ILE A 165 1.93 15.54 -11.20
C ILE A 165 0.76 14.57 -11.30
N VAL A 166 0.28 13.99 -10.20
CA VAL A 166 -0.83 13.01 -10.28
C VAL A 166 -2.14 13.66 -10.70
N ILE A 167 -2.39 14.92 -10.33
CA ILE A 167 -3.55 15.68 -10.83
C ILE A 167 -3.40 15.92 -12.35
N ALA A 168 -2.22 16.33 -12.82
CA ALA A 168 -1.98 16.52 -14.24
C ALA A 168 -2.16 15.23 -15.04
N VAL A 169 -1.64 14.11 -14.54
CA VAL A 169 -1.83 12.77 -15.13
C VAL A 169 -3.33 12.39 -15.17
N PHE A 170 -4.09 12.70 -14.12
CA PHE A 170 -5.53 12.45 -14.10
C PHE A 170 -6.26 13.30 -15.13
N VAL A 171 -6.00 14.60 -15.20
CA VAL A 171 -6.60 15.47 -16.22
C VAL A 171 -6.26 14.97 -17.63
N LEU A 172 -5.00 14.59 -17.86
CA LEU A 172 -4.59 14.02 -19.14
C LEU A 172 -5.35 12.73 -19.49
N SER A 173 -5.63 11.89 -18.47
CA SER A 173 -6.34 10.63 -18.69
C SER A 173 -7.81 10.79 -19.06
N ILE A 174 -8.47 11.84 -18.60
CA ILE A 174 -9.88 12.12 -18.95
C ILE A 174 -10.04 12.97 -20.21
N THR A 175 -8.98 13.65 -20.65
CA THR A 175 -9.01 14.53 -21.83
C THR A 175 -8.39 13.89 -23.06
N THR A 176 -7.64 12.79 -22.91
CA THR A 176 -6.93 12.13 -24.02
C THR A 176 -7.08 10.60 -23.94
N THR A 177 -6.73 9.93 -25.04
CA THR A 177 -6.70 8.46 -25.15
C THR A 177 -5.28 7.89 -25.10
N VAL A 178 -4.32 8.61 -24.51
CA VAL A 178 -2.91 8.20 -24.48
C VAL A 178 -2.68 6.97 -23.61
N PHE A 179 -3.47 6.83 -22.54
CA PHE A 179 -3.36 5.73 -21.59
C PHE A 179 -3.98 4.44 -22.10
N ALA A 180 -3.33 3.32 -21.83
CA ALA A 180 -3.87 2.00 -22.12
C ALA A 180 -4.99 1.64 -21.13
N VAL A 181 -6.02 0.95 -21.65
CA VAL A 181 -7.17 0.47 -20.86
C VAL A 181 -7.42 -0.99 -21.17
N SER A 182 -7.42 -1.84 -20.14
CA SER A 182 -7.70 -3.27 -20.25
C SER A 182 -9.13 -3.53 -20.70
N GLN A 183 -9.29 -4.49 -21.61
CA GLN A 183 -10.60 -4.99 -22.05
C GLN A 183 -11.05 -6.22 -21.25
N SER A 184 -10.14 -6.84 -20.49
CA SER A 184 -10.41 -8.04 -19.68
C SER A 184 -9.52 -8.05 -18.44
N GLY A 185 -9.81 -8.94 -17.50
CA GLY A 185 -9.03 -9.10 -16.27
C GLY A 185 -9.24 -7.97 -15.25
N PRO A 186 -8.38 -7.89 -14.23
CA PRO A 186 -8.56 -6.93 -13.13
C PRO A 186 -8.53 -5.47 -13.54
N GLY A 187 -7.83 -5.13 -14.64
CA GLY A 187 -7.75 -3.76 -15.13
C GLY A 187 -9.06 -3.26 -15.75
N SER A 188 -9.90 -4.17 -16.30
CA SER A 188 -11.22 -3.80 -16.84
C SER A 188 -12.30 -3.67 -15.76
N MET A 189 -12.02 -4.13 -14.53
CA MET A 189 -12.95 -4.06 -13.41
C MET A 189 -12.66 -2.80 -12.60
N HIS A 190 -13.55 -1.83 -12.65
CA HIS A 190 -13.39 -0.57 -11.91
C HIS A 190 -14.72 0.10 -11.61
N ALA A 191 -14.81 0.77 -10.49
CA ALA A 191 -15.93 1.63 -10.16
C ALA A 191 -15.98 2.85 -11.11
N PRO A 192 -17.13 3.54 -11.23
CA PRO A 192 -17.22 4.78 -11.97
C PRO A 192 -16.15 5.80 -11.51
N VAL A 193 -15.53 6.51 -12.46
CA VAL A 193 -14.41 7.43 -12.20
C VAL A 193 -14.71 8.43 -11.08
N VAL A 194 -15.93 8.97 -11.05
CA VAL A 194 -16.35 9.94 -10.01
C VAL A 194 -16.38 9.30 -8.63
N LEU A 195 -16.90 8.08 -8.50
CA LEU A 195 -16.90 7.35 -7.23
C LEU A 195 -15.48 6.96 -6.81
N SER A 196 -14.64 6.54 -7.75
CA SER A 196 -13.25 6.19 -7.52
C SER A 196 -12.43 7.37 -6.99
N ILE A 197 -12.56 8.55 -7.60
CA ILE A 197 -11.81 9.74 -7.15
C ILE A 197 -12.32 10.24 -5.78
N ILE A 198 -13.64 10.29 -5.56
CA ILE A 198 -14.23 10.72 -4.29
C ILE A 198 -13.88 9.72 -3.18
N GLY A 199 -14.01 8.41 -3.45
CA GLY A 199 -13.62 7.36 -2.51
C GLY A 199 -12.13 7.41 -2.17
N GLY A 200 -11.28 7.65 -3.17
CA GLY A 200 -9.84 7.87 -2.97
C GLY A 200 -9.55 9.08 -2.09
N ILE A 201 -10.17 10.24 -2.36
CA ILE A 201 -10.02 11.46 -1.56
C ILE A 201 -10.45 11.20 -0.11
N ALA A 202 -11.62 10.63 0.10
CA ALA A 202 -12.12 10.30 1.43
C ALA A 202 -11.17 9.36 2.19
N PHE A 203 -10.67 8.32 1.52
CA PHE A 203 -9.71 7.38 2.12
C PHE A 203 -8.37 8.04 2.42
N GLY A 204 -7.88 8.94 1.56
CA GLY A 204 -6.68 9.74 1.79
C GLY A 204 -6.78 10.69 2.97
N VAL A 205 -7.91 11.38 3.12
CA VAL A 205 -8.24 12.23 4.28
C VAL A 205 -8.22 11.41 5.57
N ILE A 206 -8.92 10.26 5.58
CA ILE A 206 -8.96 9.34 6.72
C ILE A 206 -7.56 8.85 7.07
N ALA A 207 -6.82 8.36 6.09
CA ALA A 207 -5.49 7.80 6.29
C ALA A 207 -4.47 8.84 6.80
N GLN A 208 -4.58 10.10 6.38
CA GLN A 208 -3.76 11.19 6.92
C GLN A 208 -4.19 11.55 8.35
N ARG A 209 -5.48 11.70 8.61
CA ARG A 209 -6.00 12.09 9.93
C ARG A 209 -5.71 11.06 11.02
N THR A 210 -5.84 9.77 10.69
CA THR A 210 -5.62 8.66 11.62
C THR A 210 -4.20 8.14 11.62
N ARG A 211 -3.34 8.65 10.74
CA ARG A 211 -1.99 8.10 10.49
C ARG A 211 -2.04 6.61 10.14
N LEU A 212 -3.10 6.18 9.46
CA LEU A 212 -3.35 4.78 9.12
C LEU A 212 -2.14 4.16 8.41
N CYS A 213 -1.62 3.10 9.01
CA CYS A 213 -0.52 2.32 8.46
C CYS A 213 -0.62 0.88 8.95
N PHE A 214 -0.80 -0.05 8.04
CA PHE A 214 -0.95 -1.47 8.37
C PHE A 214 0.34 -2.06 8.98
N ALA A 215 1.50 -1.65 8.46
CA ALA A 215 2.78 -2.04 9.06
C ALA A 215 3.05 -1.27 10.37
N GLY A 216 2.69 0.02 10.42
CA GLY A 216 2.86 0.86 11.61
C GLY A 216 2.11 0.33 12.81
N GLY A 217 0.85 -0.09 12.65
CA GLY A 217 0.04 -0.62 13.73
C GLY A 217 0.70 -1.83 14.42
N LEU A 218 1.18 -2.81 13.65
CA LEU A 218 1.91 -3.95 14.20
C LEU A 218 3.30 -3.56 14.73
N ARG A 219 4.04 -2.73 14.01
CA ARG A 219 5.37 -2.25 14.43
C ARG A 219 5.30 -1.56 15.79
N ASP A 220 4.34 -0.65 15.98
CA ASP A 220 4.24 0.15 17.20
C ASP A 220 3.76 -0.71 18.36
N THR A 221 2.96 -1.73 18.13
CA THR A 221 2.63 -2.76 19.13
C THR A 221 3.87 -3.52 19.58
N PHE A 222 4.78 -3.91 18.66
CA PHE A 222 6.01 -4.63 19.00
C PHE A 222 7.10 -3.73 19.61
N LEU A 223 7.13 -2.45 19.23
CA LEU A 223 8.19 -1.53 19.60
C LEU A 223 7.88 -0.77 20.91
N VAL A 224 6.67 -0.24 21.02
CA VAL A 224 6.26 0.68 22.12
C VAL A 224 4.99 0.22 22.85
N ARG A 225 4.45 -0.95 22.51
CA ARG A 225 3.21 -1.52 23.06
C ARG A 225 1.98 -0.63 22.86
N ASP A 226 1.97 0.17 21.80
CA ASP A 226 0.81 0.97 21.39
C ASP A 226 0.01 0.22 20.33
N GLY A 227 -1.22 -0.19 20.64
CA GLY A 227 -2.13 -0.90 19.76
C GLY A 227 -3.20 -0.02 19.09
N TRP A 228 -3.22 1.29 19.33
CA TRP A 228 -4.26 2.17 18.79
C TRP A 228 -4.29 2.20 17.26
N GLY A 229 -3.15 2.05 16.60
CA GLY A 229 -3.09 1.91 15.13
C GLY A 229 -3.84 0.67 14.61
N LEU A 230 -3.96 -0.39 15.41
CA LEU A 230 -4.71 -1.60 15.05
C LEU A 230 -6.23 -1.44 15.20
N VAL A 231 -6.70 -0.49 16.01
CA VAL A 231 -8.14 -0.26 16.20
C VAL A 231 -8.82 0.14 14.89
N VAL A 232 -8.24 1.09 14.14
CA VAL A 232 -8.79 1.51 12.84
C VAL A 232 -8.79 0.36 11.84
N ILE A 233 -7.71 -0.45 11.84
CA ILE A 233 -7.58 -1.65 10.98
C ILE A 233 -8.63 -2.70 11.37
N GLY A 234 -8.83 -2.94 12.66
CA GLY A 234 -9.82 -3.88 13.18
C GLY A 234 -11.26 -3.47 12.84
N ILE A 235 -11.57 -2.18 12.92
CA ILE A 235 -12.90 -1.64 12.53
C ILE A 235 -13.09 -1.75 11.00
N LEU A 236 -12.07 -1.44 10.22
CA LEU A 236 -12.10 -1.65 8.76
C LEU A 236 -12.36 -3.13 8.43
N PHE A 237 -11.61 -4.05 9.06
CA PHE A 237 -11.81 -5.49 8.90
C PHE A 237 -13.25 -5.90 9.25
N ALA A 238 -13.74 -5.52 10.44
CA ALA A 238 -15.07 -5.89 10.90
C ALA A 238 -16.18 -5.33 9.98
N GLY A 239 -16.06 -4.07 9.55
CA GLY A 239 -17.04 -3.47 8.66
C GLY A 239 -17.09 -4.13 7.29
N VAL A 240 -15.94 -4.46 6.69
CA VAL A 240 -15.88 -5.19 5.42
C VAL A 240 -16.33 -6.65 5.58
N LEU A 241 -16.03 -7.29 6.70
CA LEU A 241 -16.55 -8.64 7.02
C LEU A 241 -18.08 -8.64 7.06
N VAL A 242 -18.69 -7.68 7.76
CA VAL A 242 -20.16 -7.54 7.82
C VAL A 242 -20.72 -7.32 6.41
N TYR A 243 -20.10 -6.46 5.61
CA TYR A 243 -20.51 -6.27 4.22
C TYR A 243 -20.43 -7.57 3.40
N ASN A 244 -19.33 -8.30 3.46
CA ASN A 244 -19.16 -9.56 2.71
C ASN A 244 -20.14 -10.62 3.13
N LEU A 245 -20.42 -10.74 4.45
CA LEU A 245 -21.46 -11.67 4.96
C LEU A 245 -22.85 -11.28 4.47
N ALA A 246 -23.19 -10.01 4.50
CA ALA A 246 -24.52 -9.51 4.09
C ALA A 246 -24.74 -9.59 2.57
N SER A 247 -23.67 -9.42 1.77
CA SER A 247 -23.74 -9.45 0.30
C SER A 247 -23.48 -10.83 -0.31
N GLY A 248 -23.20 -11.86 0.50
CA GLY A 248 -22.91 -13.23 0.01
C GLY A 248 -21.53 -13.38 -0.64
N HIS A 249 -20.62 -12.43 -0.43
CA HIS A 249 -19.25 -12.49 -0.96
C HIS A 249 -18.25 -13.14 0.02
N PHE A 250 -18.70 -13.62 1.16
CA PHE A 250 -17.84 -14.30 2.13
C PHE A 250 -17.65 -15.77 1.75
N ASN A 251 -16.39 -16.17 1.52
CA ASN A 251 -16.01 -17.55 1.22
C ASN A 251 -14.81 -17.96 2.08
N LEU A 252 -15.06 -18.75 3.16
CA LEU A 252 -14.00 -19.22 4.05
C LEU A 252 -13.29 -20.42 3.40
N SER A 253 -12.28 -20.14 2.58
CA SER A 253 -11.58 -21.17 1.82
C SER A 253 -10.16 -20.72 1.45
N PHE A 254 -9.29 -21.68 1.11
CA PHE A 254 -8.01 -21.44 0.41
C PHE A 254 -8.20 -21.34 -1.10
N VAL A 255 -9.21 -22.02 -1.66
CA VAL A 255 -9.46 -22.07 -3.10
C VAL A 255 -10.59 -21.13 -3.51
N ASP A 256 -10.70 -20.85 -4.80
CA ASP A 256 -11.74 -20.00 -5.39
C ASP A 256 -11.81 -18.59 -4.82
N GLN A 257 -10.67 -18.07 -4.39
CA GLN A 257 -10.55 -16.69 -3.93
C GLN A 257 -10.29 -15.73 -5.10
N PRO A 258 -11.00 -14.58 -5.19
CA PRO A 258 -10.81 -13.64 -6.28
C PRO A 258 -9.36 -13.13 -6.37
N ILE A 259 -8.71 -13.35 -7.52
CA ILE A 259 -7.36 -12.86 -7.84
C ILE A 259 -6.35 -13.21 -6.72
N ALA A 260 -6.34 -14.47 -6.30
CA ALA A 260 -5.46 -15.04 -5.29
C ALA A 260 -4.94 -16.40 -5.74
N HIS A 261 -3.78 -16.80 -5.25
CA HIS A 261 -3.22 -18.13 -5.43
C HIS A 261 -3.06 -18.83 -4.08
N THR A 262 -2.90 -20.15 -4.12
CA THR A 262 -2.84 -21.02 -2.92
C THR A 262 -1.43 -21.36 -2.48
N ASP A 263 -0.39 -20.84 -3.09
CA ASP A 263 1.01 -21.09 -2.77
C ASP A 263 1.40 -20.50 -1.40
N ALA A 264 1.14 -21.23 -0.33
CA ALA A 264 1.28 -20.77 1.05
C ALA A 264 2.68 -20.22 1.36
N LEU A 265 3.74 -20.93 0.93
CA LEU A 265 5.12 -20.51 1.16
C LEU A 265 5.41 -19.13 0.54
N TRP A 266 4.97 -18.92 -0.70
CA TRP A 266 5.22 -17.66 -1.40
C TRP A 266 4.32 -16.53 -0.91
N ASN A 267 3.11 -16.84 -0.43
CA ASN A 267 2.28 -15.88 0.30
C ASN A 267 2.99 -15.38 1.58
N ILE A 268 3.62 -16.30 2.34
CA ILE A 268 4.40 -15.95 3.54
C ILE A 268 5.63 -15.12 3.15
N LEU A 269 6.45 -15.59 2.21
CA LEU A 269 7.71 -14.93 1.84
C LEU A 269 7.48 -13.59 1.16
N GLY A 270 6.48 -13.46 0.29
CA GLY A 270 6.10 -12.19 -0.33
C GLY A 270 5.70 -11.16 0.71
N MET A 271 4.84 -11.55 1.67
CA MET A 271 4.42 -10.64 2.73
C MET A 271 5.50 -10.40 3.80
N PHE A 272 6.45 -11.34 3.99
CA PHE A 272 7.68 -11.08 4.76
C PHE A 272 8.49 -9.93 4.15
N VAL A 273 8.73 -9.96 2.83
CA VAL A 273 9.41 -8.88 2.09
C VAL A 273 8.68 -7.55 2.30
N VAL A 274 7.35 -7.56 2.18
CA VAL A 274 6.53 -6.34 2.41
C VAL A 274 6.63 -5.82 3.84
N GLY A 275 6.52 -6.69 4.84
CA GLY A 275 6.60 -6.32 6.26
C GLY A 275 7.97 -5.76 6.63
N PHE A 276 9.04 -6.40 6.17
CA PHE A 276 10.40 -5.97 6.44
C PHE A 276 10.71 -4.63 5.76
N SER A 277 10.46 -4.51 4.45
CA SER A 277 10.69 -3.26 3.71
C SER A 277 9.84 -2.10 4.24
N ALA A 278 8.56 -2.34 4.57
CA ALA A 278 7.69 -1.33 5.15
C ALA A 278 8.19 -0.82 6.51
N THR A 279 8.80 -1.69 7.31
CA THR A 279 9.39 -1.31 8.60
C THR A 279 10.63 -0.45 8.40
N LEU A 280 11.52 -0.82 7.48
CA LEU A 280 12.71 -0.03 7.14
C LEU A 280 12.36 1.33 6.52
N LEU A 281 11.31 1.42 5.72
CA LEU A 281 10.78 2.67 5.13
C LEU A 281 9.99 3.54 6.11
N GLY A 282 9.57 2.97 7.24
CA GLY A 282 8.69 3.64 8.19
C GLY A 282 7.20 3.64 7.82
N GLY A 283 6.79 2.84 6.82
CA GLY A 283 5.38 2.71 6.46
C GLY A 283 5.09 1.81 5.26
N CYS A 284 3.90 1.21 5.25
CA CYS A 284 3.39 0.39 4.16
C CYS A 284 3.11 1.22 2.88
N PRO A 285 2.79 0.59 1.72
CA PRO A 285 2.50 1.33 0.49
C PRO A 285 1.49 2.46 0.65
N LEU A 286 0.40 2.24 1.38
CA LEU A 286 -0.58 3.30 1.67
C LEU A 286 0.06 4.47 2.41
N ARG A 287 0.82 4.20 3.46
CA ARG A 287 1.45 5.26 4.26
C ARG A 287 2.46 6.07 3.46
N GLN A 288 3.19 5.44 2.54
CA GLN A 288 4.11 6.14 1.66
C GLN A 288 3.36 7.13 0.73
N MET A 289 2.20 6.74 0.19
CA MET A 289 1.39 7.66 -0.63
C MET A 289 0.85 8.83 0.18
N VAL A 290 0.34 8.56 1.38
CA VAL A 290 -0.18 9.58 2.29
C VAL A 290 0.92 10.57 2.68
N LEU A 291 2.13 10.10 3.00
CA LEU A 291 3.27 10.94 3.32
C LEU A 291 3.72 11.77 2.11
N ALA A 292 3.75 11.17 0.92
CA ALA A 292 4.07 11.88 -0.31
C ALA A 292 3.07 13.01 -0.60
N GLY A 293 1.77 12.76 -0.39
CA GLY A 293 0.72 13.78 -0.44
C GLY A 293 0.90 14.88 0.61
N SER A 294 1.47 14.55 1.77
CA SER A 294 1.71 15.49 2.88
C SER A 294 3.03 16.26 2.76
N GLY A 295 3.75 16.13 1.63
CA GLY A 295 4.94 16.91 1.31
C GLY A 295 6.27 16.16 1.44
N SER A 296 6.27 14.85 1.74
CA SER A 296 7.49 14.06 1.83
C SER A 296 8.03 13.69 0.44
N GLY A 297 9.09 14.32 -0.01
CA GLY A 297 9.84 13.95 -1.22
C GLY A 297 10.46 12.54 -1.11
N ASP A 298 10.89 12.13 0.06
CA ASP A 298 11.40 10.78 0.31
C ASP A 298 10.35 9.70 0.06
N SER A 299 9.11 9.97 0.46
CA SER A 299 7.98 9.06 0.19
C SER A 299 7.54 9.12 -1.27
N ALA A 300 7.70 10.26 -1.95
CA ALA A 300 7.49 10.37 -3.39
C ALA A 300 8.50 9.51 -4.16
N VAL A 301 9.78 9.51 -3.77
CA VAL A 301 10.78 8.60 -4.34
C VAL A 301 10.44 7.13 -4.08
N THR A 302 9.97 6.81 -2.89
CA THR A 302 9.48 5.44 -2.59
C THR A 302 8.32 5.05 -3.49
N PHE A 303 7.37 5.97 -3.75
CA PHE A 303 6.26 5.74 -4.68
C PHE A 303 6.74 5.48 -6.11
N ILE A 304 7.75 6.22 -6.59
CA ILE A 304 8.38 5.94 -7.88
C ILE A 304 9.01 4.53 -7.88
N GLY A 305 9.66 4.13 -6.78
CA GLY A 305 10.17 2.76 -6.60
C GLY A 305 9.08 1.70 -6.71
N LEU A 306 7.90 1.94 -6.08
CA LEU A 306 6.73 1.05 -6.23
C LEU A 306 6.27 0.97 -7.69
N LEU A 307 6.16 2.09 -8.40
CA LEU A 307 5.70 2.15 -9.78
C LEU A 307 6.66 1.40 -10.72
N VAL A 308 7.96 1.66 -10.60
CA VAL A 308 8.99 0.98 -11.41
C VAL A 308 9.06 -0.51 -11.06
N GLY A 309 8.95 -0.87 -9.78
CA GLY A 309 8.88 -2.26 -9.32
C GLY A 309 7.69 -3.03 -9.92
N ALA A 310 6.54 -2.36 -10.06
CA ALA A 310 5.37 -2.95 -10.70
C ALA A 310 5.60 -3.20 -12.21
N ALA A 311 6.16 -2.21 -12.90
CA ALA A 311 6.49 -2.35 -14.32
C ALA A 311 7.52 -3.47 -14.53
N PHE A 312 8.58 -3.50 -13.75
CA PHE A 312 9.62 -4.51 -13.80
C PHE A 312 9.06 -5.92 -13.56
N ALA A 313 8.24 -6.09 -12.52
CA ALA A 313 7.68 -7.39 -12.19
C ALA A 313 6.83 -8.00 -13.33
N HIS A 314 6.07 -7.17 -14.05
CA HIS A 314 5.27 -7.64 -15.17
C HIS A 314 6.09 -7.88 -16.44
N ASN A 315 7.03 -7.00 -16.75
CA ASN A 315 7.88 -7.14 -17.95
C ASN A 315 8.82 -8.36 -17.88
N PHE A 316 9.22 -8.76 -16.67
CA PHE A 316 10.12 -9.92 -16.46
C PHE A 316 9.41 -11.17 -15.93
N GLY A 317 8.07 -11.21 -15.97
CA GLY A 317 7.31 -12.39 -15.57
C GLY A 317 7.45 -12.76 -14.09
N ILE A 318 7.81 -11.81 -13.23
CA ILE A 318 7.99 -12.00 -11.77
C ILE A 318 6.64 -11.98 -11.04
N ALA A 319 5.70 -11.14 -11.50
CA ALA A 319 4.40 -11.01 -10.87
C ALA A 319 3.62 -12.33 -10.89
N SER A 320 3.08 -12.72 -9.75
CA SER A 320 2.20 -13.88 -9.61
C SER A 320 0.87 -13.69 -10.35
N SER A 321 0.17 -14.77 -10.52
CA SER A 321 -1.21 -14.82 -11.04
C SER A 321 -2.06 -15.73 -10.16
N PRO A 322 -3.39 -15.81 -10.38
CA PRO A 322 -4.21 -16.81 -9.69
C PRO A 322 -3.77 -18.27 -9.89
N LYS A 323 -2.95 -18.54 -10.92
CA LYS A 323 -2.37 -19.86 -11.18
C LYS A 323 -1.18 -20.21 -10.28
N GLY A 324 -0.66 -19.24 -9.53
CA GLY A 324 0.51 -19.42 -8.65
C GLY A 324 1.64 -18.44 -8.94
N VAL A 325 2.78 -18.71 -8.30
CA VAL A 325 4.01 -17.92 -8.39
C VAL A 325 4.92 -18.51 -9.47
N THR A 326 5.42 -17.65 -10.35
CA THR A 326 6.38 -18.04 -11.40
C THR A 326 7.75 -18.35 -10.83
N GLU A 327 8.58 -19.14 -11.53
CA GLU A 327 9.98 -19.38 -11.12
C GLU A 327 10.77 -18.08 -10.99
N ALA A 328 10.59 -17.14 -11.92
CA ALA A 328 11.19 -15.80 -11.84
C ALA A 328 10.74 -15.06 -10.58
N GLY A 329 9.46 -15.18 -10.20
CA GLY A 329 8.91 -14.62 -8.98
C GLY A 329 9.51 -15.21 -7.71
N GLN A 330 9.73 -16.53 -7.70
CA GLN A 330 10.38 -17.24 -6.60
C GLN A 330 11.83 -16.75 -6.40
N ILE A 331 12.61 -16.72 -7.47
CA ILE A 331 14.01 -16.24 -7.46
C ILE A 331 14.04 -14.77 -7.00
N ALA A 332 13.19 -13.92 -7.59
CA ALA A 332 13.13 -12.52 -7.23
C ALA A 332 12.78 -12.29 -5.76
N THR A 333 11.90 -13.12 -5.17
CA THR A 333 11.56 -13.04 -3.74
C THR A 333 12.77 -13.31 -2.86
N VAL A 334 13.54 -14.36 -3.16
CA VAL A 334 14.77 -14.70 -2.43
C VAL A 334 15.81 -13.59 -2.56
N VAL A 335 16.03 -13.07 -3.77
CA VAL A 335 16.94 -11.94 -4.01
C VAL A 335 16.49 -10.71 -3.22
N CYS A 336 15.18 -10.38 -3.20
CA CYS A 336 14.64 -9.29 -2.42
C CYS A 336 14.91 -9.45 -0.93
N ILE A 337 14.78 -10.65 -0.37
CA ILE A 337 15.09 -10.92 1.04
C ILE A 337 16.57 -10.64 1.31
N VAL A 338 17.48 -11.11 0.47
CA VAL A 338 18.92 -10.85 0.61
C VAL A 338 19.22 -9.35 0.55
N VAL A 339 18.65 -8.65 -0.44
CA VAL A 339 18.79 -7.18 -0.59
C VAL A 339 18.31 -6.44 0.67
N LEU A 340 17.18 -6.84 1.25
CA LEU A 340 16.68 -6.21 2.48
C LEU A 340 17.64 -6.39 3.65
N PHE A 341 18.20 -7.60 3.84
CA PHE A 341 19.19 -7.84 4.90
C PHE A 341 20.48 -7.02 4.68
N VAL A 342 20.95 -6.91 3.44
CA VAL A 342 22.12 -6.08 3.10
C VAL A 342 21.83 -4.62 3.41
N ILE A 343 20.70 -4.07 2.95
CA ILE A 343 20.30 -2.68 3.23
C ILE A 343 20.20 -2.45 4.73
N ALA A 344 19.58 -3.38 5.46
CA ALA A 344 19.41 -3.26 6.91
C ALA A 344 20.76 -3.28 7.63
N ALA A 345 21.70 -4.14 7.22
CA ALA A 345 23.03 -4.24 7.82
C ALA A 345 23.92 -3.02 7.54
N VAL A 346 23.95 -2.54 6.29
CA VAL A 346 24.80 -1.41 5.87
C VAL A 346 24.35 -0.09 6.51
N ASN A 347 23.03 0.07 6.76
CA ASN A 347 22.47 1.28 7.37
C ASN A 347 22.36 1.21 8.90
N LEU A 348 23.00 0.24 9.55
CA LEU A 348 23.17 0.26 11.00
C LEU A 348 24.15 1.39 11.38
N LYS A 349 23.73 2.31 12.24
CA LYS A 349 24.65 3.24 12.84
C LYS A 349 25.62 2.44 13.72
N ARG A 350 26.91 2.44 13.40
CA ARG A 350 27.92 1.97 14.33
C ARG A 350 27.71 2.75 15.65
N ALA A 351 27.52 2.01 16.76
CA ALA A 351 27.62 2.63 18.06
C ALA A 351 28.93 3.41 18.09
N ARG A 352 28.86 4.72 18.28
CA ARG A 352 30.07 5.50 18.55
C ARG A 352 30.61 4.98 19.87
N SER A 353 31.66 4.17 19.80
CA SER A 353 32.51 3.77 20.93
C SER A 353 33.13 5.00 21.55
#